data_f85a680ffaa557751411248467728818
#
_entry.id   f85a680ffaa557751411248467728818
#
_cell.length_a   1.000
_cell.length_b   1.000
_cell.length_c   1.000
_cell.angle_alpha   90.00
_cell.angle_beta   90.00
_cell.angle_gamma   90.00
#
_symmetry.space_group_name_H-M   'P 1'
#
loop_
_entity.id
_entity.type
_entity.pdbx_description
1 polymer ?
#
loop_
_entity_poly.entity_id
_entity_poly.type
_entity_poly.pdbx_seq_one_letter_code
_entity_poly.pdbx_strand_id
1 'polypeptide(L)'
;VPHRRQRQMCIRDRNIREINALGADTYLVNGFINECGKIVFEGKEETGWFDVSTLKEPYRIEGKKTMGLELAEQFNWELPDVIFYPTGGGTGLIGMWKAFNELEELGWISKKPRMVAVQSDGCAPIYKAWKENKEFADLWKNPKTVASGIRVPIAVGDFLIIRALNESTGFSMTVSDEEILNDRDFISRQDGLLMCPEGAATFSALKKALKQGQVSN
;
A
#
# COMPACT_ATOMS: atom_id res chain seq x y z
N VAL A 1 13.06 -10.19 -23.61
CA VAL A 1 11.62 -10.22 -23.30
C VAL A 1 11.15 -11.52 -22.64
N PRO A 2 11.71 -12.74 -22.93
CA PRO A 2 11.29 -13.96 -22.23
C PRO A 2 11.62 -13.97 -20.72
N HIS A 3 12.71 -13.35 -20.31
CA HIS A 3 13.18 -13.38 -18.92
C HIS A 3 12.28 -12.65 -17.90
N ARG A 4 11.49 -11.64 -18.30
CA ARG A 4 10.56 -10.95 -17.39
C ARG A 4 9.35 -11.79 -17.02
N ARG A 5 8.78 -12.54 -17.96
CA ARG A 5 7.66 -13.46 -17.68
C ARG A 5 8.12 -14.62 -16.80
N GLN A 6 9.31 -15.15 -17.04
CA GLN A 6 9.87 -16.23 -16.24
C GLN A 6 10.14 -15.85 -14.78
N ARG A 7 10.65 -14.63 -14.51
CA ARG A 7 10.87 -14.15 -13.13
C ARG A 7 9.56 -13.94 -12.37
N GLN A 8 8.53 -13.38 -12.98
CA GLN A 8 7.20 -13.25 -12.34
C GLN A 8 6.55 -14.61 -12.06
N MET A 9 6.66 -15.55 -12.99
CA MET A 9 6.19 -16.92 -12.76
C MET A 9 6.97 -17.61 -11.63
N CYS A 10 8.29 -17.47 -11.56
CA CYS A 10 9.10 -18.08 -10.50
C CYS A 10 8.73 -17.57 -9.09
N ILE A 11 8.46 -16.28 -8.91
CA ILE A 11 8.02 -15.72 -7.61
C ILE A 11 6.65 -16.26 -7.22
N ARG A 12 5.70 -16.29 -8.15
CA ARG A 12 4.36 -16.84 -7.93
C ARG A 12 4.42 -18.33 -7.59
N ASP A 13 5.19 -19.09 -8.36
CA ASP A 13 5.36 -20.52 -8.15
C ASP A 13 6.05 -20.82 -6.82
N ARG A 14 7.02 -20.00 -6.40
CA ARG A 14 7.66 -20.10 -5.10
C ARG A 14 6.66 -19.91 -3.95
N ASN A 15 5.86 -18.86 -4.02
CA ASN A 15 4.84 -18.60 -2.99
C ASN A 15 3.83 -19.74 -2.88
N ILE A 16 3.36 -20.28 -4.02
CA ILE A 16 2.46 -21.43 -4.05
C ILE A 16 3.09 -22.66 -3.39
N ARG A 17 4.35 -22.96 -3.75
CA ARG A 17 5.09 -24.09 -3.18
C ARG A 17 5.30 -23.93 -1.68
N GLU A 18 5.64 -22.71 -1.23
CA GLU A 18 5.84 -22.41 0.18
C GLU A 18 4.55 -22.59 0.98
N ILE A 19 3.43 -22.05 0.51
CA ILE A 19 2.11 -22.21 1.14
C ILE A 19 1.73 -23.68 1.24
N ASN A 20 1.89 -24.44 0.16
CA ASN A 20 1.58 -25.89 0.14
C ASN A 20 2.55 -26.69 1.04
N ALA A 21 3.83 -26.32 1.09
CA ALA A 21 4.81 -26.96 1.96
C ALA A 21 4.51 -26.78 3.45
N LEU A 22 3.85 -25.67 3.79
CA LEU A 22 3.35 -25.40 5.14
C LEU A 22 2.03 -26.12 5.47
N GLY A 23 1.51 -26.93 4.54
CA GLY A 23 0.31 -27.75 4.74
C GLY A 23 -1.02 -27.03 4.44
N ALA A 24 -0.99 -25.86 3.81
CA ALA A 24 -2.20 -25.15 3.43
C ALA A 24 -2.63 -25.48 1.98
N ASP A 25 -3.93 -25.57 1.75
CA ASP A 25 -4.49 -25.74 0.41
C ASP A 25 -4.44 -24.39 -0.35
N THR A 26 -3.96 -24.43 -1.59
CA THR A 26 -3.84 -23.25 -2.44
C THR A 26 -4.78 -23.34 -3.64
N TYR A 27 -5.67 -22.37 -3.77
CA TYR A 27 -6.58 -22.25 -4.90
C TYR A 27 -6.20 -21.02 -5.74
N LEU A 28 -6.04 -21.21 -7.05
CA LEU A 28 -5.70 -20.13 -7.97
C LEU A 28 -6.97 -19.62 -8.67
N VAL A 29 -7.22 -18.34 -8.50
CA VAL A 29 -8.36 -17.66 -9.12
C VAL A 29 -7.87 -16.87 -10.33
N ASN A 30 -8.56 -17.02 -11.46
CA ASN A 30 -8.30 -16.23 -12.66
C ASN A 30 -9.03 -14.87 -12.57
N GLY A 31 -8.47 -13.96 -11.79
CA GLY A 31 -9.07 -12.65 -11.52
C GLY A 31 -8.18 -11.76 -10.65
N PHE A 32 -8.75 -10.69 -10.16
CA PHE A 32 -8.09 -9.77 -9.21
C PHE A 32 -8.41 -10.15 -7.76
N ILE A 33 -7.79 -9.45 -6.82
CA ILE A 33 -7.95 -9.72 -5.38
C ILE A 33 -9.40 -9.57 -4.88
N ASN A 34 -10.19 -8.72 -5.50
CA ASN A 34 -11.60 -8.54 -5.19
C ASN A 34 -12.45 -9.78 -5.54
N GLU A 35 -12.14 -10.49 -6.65
CA GLU A 35 -12.81 -11.74 -6.99
C GLU A 35 -12.47 -12.85 -5.99
N CYS A 36 -11.20 -12.94 -5.55
CA CYS A 36 -10.80 -13.84 -4.48
C CYS A 36 -11.57 -13.55 -3.19
N GLY A 37 -11.67 -12.28 -2.80
CA GLY A 37 -12.41 -11.85 -1.62
C GLY A 37 -13.89 -12.21 -1.67
N LYS A 38 -14.52 -12.13 -2.86
CA LYS A 38 -15.91 -12.54 -3.07
C LYS A 38 -16.10 -14.04 -2.87
N ILE A 39 -15.22 -14.87 -3.43
CA ILE A 39 -15.28 -16.34 -3.28
C ILE A 39 -15.17 -16.72 -1.80
N VAL A 40 -14.24 -16.13 -1.06
CA VAL A 40 -14.08 -16.40 0.38
C VAL A 40 -15.33 -15.95 1.15
N PHE A 41 -15.86 -14.78 0.83
CA PHE A 41 -17.08 -14.26 1.48
C PHE A 41 -18.30 -15.14 1.25
N GLU A 42 -18.51 -15.63 0.01
CA GLU A 42 -19.63 -16.49 -0.32
C GLU A 42 -19.49 -17.90 0.26
N GLY A 43 -18.25 -18.43 0.32
CA GLY A 43 -17.99 -19.79 0.79
C GLY A 43 -17.88 -19.96 2.30
N LYS A 44 -17.66 -18.90 3.07
CA LYS A 44 -17.36 -18.99 4.51
C LYS A 44 -18.50 -19.57 5.35
N GLU A 45 -19.75 -19.35 4.96
CA GLU A 45 -20.92 -19.87 5.70
C GLU A 45 -21.06 -21.38 5.57
N GLU A 46 -20.75 -21.93 4.38
CA GLU A 46 -20.82 -23.37 4.13
C GLU A 46 -19.60 -24.12 4.67
N THR A 47 -18.42 -23.49 4.63
CA THR A 47 -17.15 -24.13 4.97
C THR A 47 -16.69 -23.89 6.41
N GLY A 48 -17.28 -22.90 7.09
CA GLY A 48 -16.83 -22.48 8.44
C GLY A 48 -15.48 -21.75 8.45
N TRP A 49 -15.00 -21.24 7.32
CA TRP A 49 -13.74 -20.51 7.24
C TRP A 49 -13.78 -19.20 8.02
N PHE A 50 -12.73 -18.93 8.76
CA PHE A 50 -12.49 -17.59 9.30
C PHE A 50 -11.75 -16.76 8.26
N ASP A 51 -12.37 -15.67 7.79
CA ASP A 51 -11.82 -14.81 6.75
C ASP A 51 -10.76 -13.86 7.35
N VAL A 52 -9.48 -14.16 7.12
CA VAL A 52 -8.32 -13.34 7.50
C VAL A 52 -7.84 -12.41 6.38
N SER A 53 -8.64 -12.21 5.35
CA SER A 53 -8.29 -11.29 4.26
C SER A 53 -8.26 -9.84 4.73
N THR A 54 -7.71 -8.98 3.88
CA THR A 54 -7.44 -7.57 4.21
C THR A 54 -8.67 -6.84 4.75
N LEU A 55 -8.57 -6.33 5.99
CA LEU A 55 -9.58 -5.53 6.69
C LEU A 55 -10.93 -6.24 6.92
N LYS A 56 -10.93 -7.56 6.96
CA LYS A 56 -12.09 -8.37 7.38
C LYS A 56 -12.07 -8.68 8.88
N GLU A 57 -10.95 -8.41 9.52
CA GLU A 57 -10.72 -8.53 10.95
C GLU A 57 -9.79 -7.40 11.43
N PRO A 58 -9.77 -7.02 12.72
CA PRO A 58 -8.99 -5.89 13.23
C PRO A 58 -7.50 -6.18 13.39
N TYR A 59 -7.12 -7.44 13.57
CA TYR A 59 -5.77 -7.86 13.97
C TYR A 59 -4.69 -7.48 12.96
N ARG A 60 -5.04 -7.42 11.68
CA ARG A 60 -4.10 -7.00 10.63
C ARG A 60 -3.68 -5.55 10.78
N ILE A 61 -4.60 -4.67 11.15
CA ILE A 61 -4.27 -3.26 11.42
C ILE A 61 -3.46 -3.13 12.70
N GLU A 62 -3.81 -3.87 13.75
CA GLU A 62 -3.01 -3.92 14.99
C GLU A 62 -1.58 -4.43 14.71
N GLY A 63 -1.43 -5.47 13.90
CA GLY A 63 -0.12 -5.95 13.48
C GLY A 63 0.64 -4.93 12.60
N LYS A 64 -0.04 -4.21 11.71
CA LYS A 64 0.58 -3.17 10.88
C LYS A 64 0.92 -1.89 11.66
N LYS A 65 0.28 -1.65 12.77
CA LYS A 65 0.59 -0.57 13.70
C LYS A 65 2.05 -0.61 14.18
N THR A 66 2.61 -1.81 14.32
CA THR A 66 4.02 -2.00 14.73
C THR A 66 5.01 -1.30 13.80
N MET A 67 4.69 -1.14 12.51
CA MET A 67 5.51 -0.35 11.58
C MET A 67 5.62 1.13 12.01
N GLY A 68 4.54 1.72 12.48
CA GLY A 68 4.53 3.09 12.98
C GLY A 68 5.28 3.24 14.31
N LEU A 69 5.14 2.26 15.20
CA LEU A 69 5.86 2.22 16.48
C LEU A 69 7.37 2.09 16.25
N GLU A 70 7.77 1.17 15.36
CA GLU A 70 9.17 0.95 15.01
C GLU A 70 9.81 2.19 14.34
N LEU A 71 9.07 2.86 13.45
CA LEU A 71 9.52 4.13 12.88
C LEU A 71 9.74 5.18 13.98
N ALA A 72 8.79 5.37 14.89
CA ALA A 72 8.91 6.34 15.95
C ALA A 72 10.13 6.07 16.84
N GLU A 73 10.36 4.80 17.23
CA GLU A 73 11.54 4.40 17.99
C GLU A 73 12.84 4.67 17.22
N GLN A 74 12.92 4.25 15.94
CA GLN A 74 14.13 4.42 15.12
C GLN A 74 14.46 5.89 14.82
N PHE A 75 13.46 6.76 14.80
CA PHE A 75 13.62 8.21 14.69
C PHE A 75 13.72 8.91 16.05
N ASN A 76 13.99 8.17 17.14
CA ASN A 76 14.11 8.71 18.50
C ASN A 76 12.88 9.55 18.91
N TRP A 77 11.68 9.10 18.52
CA TRP A 77 10.38 9.73 18.80
C TRP A 77 10.17 11.09 18.10
N GLU A 78 11.04 11.46 17.18
CA GLU A 78 10.90 12.62 16.30
C GLU A 78 10.57 12.17 14.87
N LEU A 79 9.30 12.03 14.58
CA LEU A 79 8.83 11.55 13.28
C LEU A 79 9.16 12.53 12.15
N PRO A 80 9.36 12.03 10.90
CA PRO A 80 9.57 12.88 9.74
C PRO A 80 8.34 13.74 9.45
N ASP A 81 8.51 14.86 8.74
CA ASP A 81 7.41 15.76 8.39
C ASP A 81 6.38 15.12 7.44
N VAL A 82 6.82 14.20 6.59
CA VAL A 82 6.00 13.58 5.54
C VAL A 82 6.39 12.13 5.35
N ILE A 83 5.39 11.25 5.20
CA ILE A 83 5.59 9.84 4.85
C ILE A 83 4.87 9.54 3.53
N PHE A 84 5.62 9.15 2.50
CA PHE A 84 5.11 8.64 1.24
C PHE A 84 4.94 7.13 1.34
N TYR A 85 3.70 6.65 1.20
CA TYR A 85 3.39 5.23 1.35
C TYR A 85 2.76 4.65 0.08
N PRO A 86 3.28 3.50 -0.44
CA PRO A 86 2.73 2.85 -1.62
C PRO A 86 1.38 2.23 -1.26
N THR A 87 0.31 2.72 -1.86
CA THR A 87 -1.05 2.48 -1.40
C THR A 87 -1.86 1.64 -2.37
N GLY A 88 -2.05 0.35 -2.04
CA GLY A 88 -3.07 -0.50 -2.63
C GLY A 88 -4.27 -0.61 -1.67
N GLY A 89 -4.31 -1.65 -0.83
CA GLY A 89 -5.31 -1.79 0.24
C GLY A 89 -5.12 -0.88 1.44
N GLY A 90 -3.98 -0.17 1.54
CA GLY A 90 -3.72 0.88 2.53
C GLY A 90 -3.48 0.43 3.97
N THR A 91 -3.40 -0.88 4.25
CA THR A 91 -3.31 -1.38 5.63
C THR A 91 -2.11 -0.82 6.41
N GLY A 92 -0.96 -0.64 5.77
CA GLY A 92 0.22 -0.08 6.41
C GLY A 92 0.07 1.41 6.69
N LEU A 93 -0.50 2.18 5.75
CA LEU A 93 -0.79 3.60 5.95
C LEU A 93 -1.77 3.80 7.12
N ILE A 94 -2.86 3.03 7.13
CA ILE A 94 -3.87 3.06 8.22
C ILE A 94 -3.23 2.64 9.55
N GLY A 95 -2.42 1.56 9.55
CA GLY A 95 -1.75 1.07 10.76
C GLY A 95 -0.77 2.08 11.33
N MET A 96 0.07 2.71 10.50
CA MET A 96 0.99 3.77 10.94
C MET A 96 0.23 4.98 11.49
N TRP A 97 -0.83 5.41 10.80
CA TRP A 97 -1.65 6.54 11.28
C TRP A 97 -2.29 6.25 12.63
N LYS A 98 -2.79 5.02 12.83
CA LYS A 98 -3.29 4.57 14.13
C LYS A 98 -2.20 4.62 15.20
N ALA A 99 -0.99 4.11 14.92
CA ALA A 99 0.14 4.17 15.85
C ALA A 99 0.49 5.60 16.24
N PHE A 100 0.55 6.51 15.26
CA PHE A 100 0.90 7.90 15.52
C PHE A 100 -0.14 8.64 16.36
N ASN A 101 -1.42 8.33 16.18
CA ASN A 101 -2.49 8.86 17.04
C ASN A 101 -2.33 8.36 18.48
N GLU A 102 -2.11 7.07 18.68
CA GLU A 102 -1.90 6.49 20.01
C GLU A 102 -0.64 7.05 20.69
N LEU A 103 0.47 7.21 19.96
CA LEU A 103 1.70 7.79 20.50
C LEU A 103 1.56 9.27 20.88
N GLU A 104 0.79 10.03 20.12
CA GLU A 104 0.46 11.42 20.45
C GLU A 104 -0.42 11.50 21.70
N GLU A 105 -1.46 10.67 21.80
CA GLU A 105 -2.33 10.57 22.98
C GLU A 105 -1.57 10.16 24.25
N LEU A 106 -0.56 9.29 24.12
CA LEU A 106 0.34 8.91 25.20
C LEU A 106 1.41 9.95 25.53
N GLY A 107 1.52 11.01 24.74
CA GLY A 107 2.52 12.06 24.91
C GLY A 107 3.95 11.65 24.53
N TRP A 108 4.12 10.56 23.76
CA TRP A 108 5.44 10.09 23.35
C TRP A 108 5.98 10.82 22.14
N ILE A 109 5.08 11.35 21.30
CA ILE A 109 5.42 12.23 20.17
C ILE A 109 4.63 13.52 20.28
N SER A 110 5.20 14.63 19.81
CA SER A 110 4.57 15.96 19.82
C SER A 110 4.00 16.36 18.45
N LYS A 111 4.37 15.64 17.39
CA LYS A 111 4.00 15.95 16.01
C LYS A 111 3.82 14.66 15.21
N LYS A 112 2.77 14.64 14.41
CA LYS A 112 2.51 13.55 13.46
C LYS A 112 2.92 13.94 12.03
N PRO A 113 3.37 12.97 11.20
CA PRO A 113 3.70 13.24 9.81
C PRO A 113 2.46 13.50 8.96
N ARG A 114 2.62 14.25 7.90
CA ARG A 114 1.66 14.27 6.80
C ARG A 114 1.72 12.93 6.05
N MET A 115 0.59 12.27 5.88
CA MET A 115 0.53 10.98 5.16
C MET A 115 0.28 11.20 3.68
N VAL A 116 1.06 10.56 2.83
CA VAL A 116 0.90 10.64 1.37
C VAL A 116 0.62 9.26 0.79
N ALA A 117 -0.58 9.10 0.22
CA ALA A 117 -0.96 7.87 -0.47
C ALA A 117 -0.47 7.92 -1.93
N VAL A 118 0.45 7.02 -2.27
CA VAL A 118 1.01 6.92 -3.62
C VAL A 118 0.38 5.76 -4.37
N GLN A 119 -0.15 6.03 -5.55
CA GLN A 119 -0.72 5.03 -6.46
C GLN A 119 -0.11 5.13 -7.85
N SER A 120 -0.24 4.08 -8.66
CA SER A 120 0.05 4.18 -10.09
C SER A 120 -1.13 4.81 -10.82
N ASP A 121 -0.88 5.64 -11.82
CA ASP A 121 -1.90 6.25 -12.69
C ASP A 121 -2.78 5.21 -13.41
N GLY A 122 -2.25 4.01 -13.64
CA GLY A 122 -3.01 2.88 -14.19
C GLY A 122 -3.95 2.17 -13.19
N CYS A 123 -3.88 2.50 -11.88
CA CYS A 123 -4.79 1.99 -10.84
C CYS A 123 -4.79 2.92 -9.62
N ALA A 124 -5.62 3.97 -9.62
CA ALA A 124 -5.59 5.05 -8.64
C ALA A 124 -6.97 5.41 -8.06
N PRO A 125 -7.73 4.44 -7.50
CA PRO A 125 -9.06 4.73 -6.97
C PRO A 125 -9.04 5.69 -5.77
N ILE A 126 -8.04 5.59 -4.88
CA ILE A 126 -7.90 6.48 -3.71
C ILE A 126 -7.57 7.90 -4.14
N TYR A 127 -6.63 8.07 -5.08
CA TYR A 127 -6.29 9.39 -5.61
C TYR A 127 -7.53 10.08 -6.21
N LYS A 128 -8.31 9.34 -7.00
CA LYS A 128 -9.52 9.87 -7.62
C LYS A 128 -10.54 10.30 -6.58
N ALA A 129 -10.84 9.43 -5.59
CA ALA A 129 -11.79 9.74 -4.53
C ALA A 129 -11.34 10.94 -3.68
N TRP A 130 -10.07 10.98 -3.27
CA TRP A 130 -9.50 12.11 -2.53
C TRP A 130 -9.60 13.43 -3.31
N LYS A 131 -9.26 13.41 -4.59
CA LYS A 131 -9.34 14.60 -5.47
C LYS A 131 -10.78 15.10 -5.67
N GLU A 132 -11.74 14.19 -5.68
CA GLU A 132 -13.17 14.48 -5.79
C GLU A 132 -13.84 14.77 -4.42
N ASN A 133 -13.06 14.81 -3.33
CA ASN A 133 -13.55 14.98 -1.94
C ASN A 133 -14.61 13.93 -1.55
N LYS A 134 -14.48 12.71 -2.04
CA LYS A 134 -15.34 11.58 -1.69
C LYS A 134 -14.79 10.85 -0.47
N GLU A 135 -15.68 10.30 0.33
CA GLU A 135 -15.33 9.42 1.46
C GLU A 135 -14.95 8.01 1.00
N PHE A 136 -15.58 7.53 -0.07
CA PHE A 136 -15.38 6.19 -0.62
C PHE A 136 -14.89 6.24 -2.07
N ALA A 137 -14.07 5.26 -2.43
CA ALA A 137 -13.55 5.14 -3.78
C ALA A 137 -14.47 4.31 -4.67
N ASP A 138 -14.60 4.72 -5.92
CA ASP A 138 -15.26 3.92 -6.96
C ASP A 138 -14.33 2.79 -7.45
N LEU A 139 -14.92 1.67 -7.90
CA LEU A 139 -14.18 0.60 -8.54
C LEU A 139 -13.39 1.10 -9.76
N TRP A 140 -12.07 0.89 -9.75
CA TRP A 140 -11.21 1.23 -10.87
C TRP A 140 -11.34 0.20 -11.99
N LYS A 141 -11.68 0.66 -13.19
CA LYS A 141 -11.83 -0.20 -14.37
C LYS A 141 -10.49 -0.43 -15.06
N ASN A 142 -10.25 -1.67 -15.49
CA ASN A 142 -9.04 -2.08 -16.23
C ASN A 142 -7.72 -1.72 -15.52
N PRO A 143 -7.50 -2.15 -14.28
CA PRO A 143 -6.30 -1.81 -13.51
C PRO A 143 -5.05 -2.40 -14.18
N LYS A 144 -4.05 -1.56 -14.44
CA LYS A 144 -2.81 -1.97 -15.10
C LYS A 144 -1.64 -1.19 -14.53
N THR A 145 -0.66 -1.88 -13.96
CA THR A 145 0.61 -1.32 -13.51
C THR A 145 1.65 -2.41 -13.31
N VAL A 146 2.92 -2.05 -13.43
CA VAL A 146 4.08 -2.91 -13.09
C VAL A 146 4.20 -3.13 -11.58
N ALA A 147 3.70 -2.19 -10.78
CA ALA A 147 3.66 -2.25 -9.32
C ALA A 147 2.45 -3.07 -8.85
N SER A 148 2.56 -4.39 -8.95
CA SER A 148 1.45 -5.31 -8.69
C SER A 148 0.89 -5.25 -7.27
N GLY A 149 1.72 -4.90 -6.28
CA GLY A 149 1.32 -4.78 -4.87
C GLY A 149 0.41 -3.60 -4.57
N ILE A 150 0.40 -2.58 -5.44
CA ILE A 150 -0.53 -1.43 -5.35
C ILE A 150 -1.64 -1.47 -6.41
N ARG A 151 -1.73 -2.55 -7.20
CA ARG A 151 -2.81 -2.75 -8.18
C ARG A 151 -4.07 -3.29 -7.52
N VAL A 152 -4.72 -2.46 -6.74
CA VAL A 152 -5.95 -2.77 -6.01
C VAL A 152 -7.10 -1.93 -6.56
N PRO A 153 -8.01 -2.52 -7.35
CA PRO A 153 -9.08 -1.77 -8.03
C PRO A 153 -10.09 -1.13 -7.07
N ILE A 154 -10.25 -1.72 -5.90
CA ILE A 154 -11.08 -1.22 -4.81
C ILE A 154 -10.47 -1.68 -3.48
N ALA A 155 -10.27 -0.76 -2.56
CA ALA A 155 -9.77 -1.05 -1.21
C ALA A 155 -10.94 -1.14 -0.23
N VAL A 156 -10.94 -2.15 0.64
CA VAL A 156 -11.99 -2.32 1.68
C VAL A 156 -11.97 -1.18 2.68
N GLY A 157 -10.79 -0.62 2.96
CA GLY A 157 -10.58 0.47 3.92
C GLY A 157 -10.28 1.82 3.26
N ASP A 158 -10.83 2.09 2.09
CA ASP A 158 -10.64 3.34 1.36
C ASP A 158 -10.97 4.58 2.19
N PHE A 159 -12.10 4.55 2.92
CA PHE A 159 -12.51 5.63 3.82
C PHE A 159 -11.50 5.87 4.97
N LEU A 160 -10.83 4.82 5.47
CA LEU A 160 -9.79 4.96 6.50
C LEU A 160 -8.51 5.60 5.93
N ILE A 161 -8.17 5.26 4.68
CA ILE A 161 -7.05 5.88 3.97
C ILE A 161 -7.35 7.37 3.78
N ILE A 162 -8.52 7.71 3.23
CA ILE A 162 -8.93 9.09 2.96
C ILE A 162 -9.00 9.89 4.27
N ARG A 163 -9.52 9.28 5.35
CA ARG A 163 -9.53 9.89 6.69
C ARG A 163 -8.11 10.21 7.17
N ALA A 164 -7.18 9.27 7.09
CA ALA A 164 -5.79 9.49 7.49
C ALA A 164 -5.11 10.61 6.68
N LEU A 165 -5.39 10.71 5.37
CA LEU A 165 -4.91 11.81 4.54
C LEU A 165 -5.48 13.16 5.03
N ASN A 166 -6.77 13.25 5.28
CA ASN A 166 -7.44 14.48 5.70
C ASN A 166 -6.98 14.92 7.10
N GLU A 167 -6.96 14.01 8.06
CA GLU A 167 -6.54 14.29 9.44
C GLU A 167 -5.06 14.70 9.54
N SER A 168 -4.19 14.12 8.70
CA SER A 168 -2.77 14.45 8.65
C SER A 168 -2.45 15.69 7.81
N THR A 169 -3.43 16.37 7.23
CA THR A 169 -3.23 17.39 6.19
C THR A 169 -2.35 16.88 5.03
N GLY A 170 -2.44 15.59 4.79
CA GLY A 170 -1.72 14.89 3.74
C GLY A 170 -2.42 15.00 2.39
N PHE A 171 -1.97 14.18 1.45
CA PHE A 171 -2.53 14.18 0.10
C PHE A 171 -2.36 12.82 -0.57
N SER A 172 -2.99 12.66 -1.72
CA SER A 172 -2.75 11.52 -2.59
C SER A 172 -2.14 11.97 -3.91
N MET A 173 -1.31 11.13 -4.51
CA MET A 173 -0.75 11.41 -5.83
C MET A 173 -0.50 10.14 -6.63
N THR A 174 -0.34 10.32 -7.94
CA THR A 174 -0.07 9.24 -8.87
C THR A 174 1.26 9.40 -9.57
N VAL A 175 1.86 8.27 -9.91
CA VAL A 175 3.06 8.15 -10.73
C VAL A 175 2.85 7.14 -11.84
N SER A 176 3.50 7.35 -12.98
CA SER A 176 3.41 6.43 -14.11
C SER A 176 4.33 5.22 -13.95
N ASP A 177 4.03 4.14 -14.66
CA ASP A 177 4.91 2.96 -14.71
C ASP A 177 6.31 3.30 -15.26
N GLU A 178 6.41 4.28 -16.16
CA GLU A 178 7.68 4.76 -16.68
C GLU A 178 8.51 5.49 -15.60
N GLU A 179 7.90 6.40 -14.84
CA GLU A 179 8.54 7.07 -13.70
C GLU A 179 9.04 6.03 -12.68
N ILE A 180 8.19 5.07 -12.32
CA ILE A 180 8.52 3.99 -11.38
C ILE A 180 9.76 3.20 -11.83
N LEU A 181 9.79 2.76 -13.08
CA LEU A 181 10.88 1.94 -13.60
C LEU A 181 12.18 2.74 -13.72
N ASN A 182 12.13 3.97 -14.20
CA ASN A 182 13.28 4.85 -14.32
C ASN A 182 13.90 5.16 -12.94
N ASP A 183 13.06 5.47 -11.96
CA ASP A 183 13.52 5.78 -10.62
C ASP A 183 14.02 4.55 -9.85
N ARG A 184 13.42 3.38 -10.04
CA ARG A 184 13.96 2.12 -9.53
C ARG A 184 15.39 1.87 -10.06
N ASP A 185 15.58 2.05 -11.36
CA ASP A 185 16.87 1.82 -11.99
C ASP A 185 17.90 2.90 -11.58
N PHE A 186 17.44 4.14 -11.36
CA PHE A 186 18.27 5.22 -10.83
C PHE A 186 18.78 4.89 -9.41
N ILE A 187 17.90 4.55 -8.46
CA ILE A 187 18.27 4.19 -7.08
C ILE A 187 19.22 2.98 -7.08
N SER A 188 18.92 1.99 -7.92
CA SER A 188 19.77 0.79 -8.02
C SER A 188 21.21 1.13 -8.44
N ARG A 189 21.39 2.10 -9.33
CA ARG A 189 22.74 2.53 -9.78
C ARG A 189 23.44 3.43 -8.76
N GLN A 190 22.69 4.30 -8.05
CA GLN A 190 23.26 5.26 -7.12
C GLN A 190 23.60 4.61 -5.77
N ASP A 191 22.68 3.83 -5.22
CA ASP A 191 22.74 3.34 -3.86
C ASP A 191 22.99 1.81 -3.77
N GLY A 192 23.06 1.12 -4.91
CA GLY A 192 23.18 -0.34 -4.96
C GLY A 192 21.94 -1.07 -4.43
N LEU A 193 20.81 -0.37 -4.26
CA LEU A 193 19.59 -0.90 -3.67
C LEU A 193 18.56 -1.24 -4.75
N LEU A 194 18.29 -2.54 -4.98
CA LEU A 194 17.24 -2.97 -5.90
C LEU A 194 15.87 -2.94 -5.20
N MET A 195 15.17 -1.81 -5.31
CA MET A 195 13.82 -1.66 -4.78
C MET A 195 12.77 -2.43 -5.61
N CYS A 196 11.66 -2.82 -4.95
CA CYS A 196 10.45 -3.21 -5.68
C CYS A 196 9.80 -2.00 -6.38
N PRO A 197 8.96 -2.21 -7.41
CA PRO A 197 8.27 -1.11 -8.08
C PRO A 197 7.42 -0.25 -7.14
N GLU A 198 6.81 -0.86 -6.13
CA GLU A 198 6.01 -0.16 -5.12
C GLU A 198 6.85 0.84 -4.30
N GLY A 199 8.05 0.42 -3.88
CA GLY A 199 8.99 1.30 -3.18
C GLY A 199 9.50 2.42 -4.10
N ALA A 200 9.86 2.11 -5.35
CA ALA A 200 10.28 3.10 -6.32
C ALA A 200 9.18 4.14 -6.61
N ALA A 201 7.91 3.74 -6.59
CA ALA A 201 6.78 4.65 -6.75
C ALA A 201 6.77 5.77 -5.72
N THR A 202 7.16 5.49 -4.46
CA THR A 202 7.21 6.53 -3.41
C THR A 202 8.33 7.53 -3.64
N PHE A 203 9.47 7.09 -4.16
CA PHE A 203 10.55 7.98 -4.54
C PHE A 203 10.18 8.86 -5.75
N SER A 204 9.53 8.29 -6.76
CA SER A 204 8.99 9.06 -7.90
C SER A 204 7.98 10.10 -7.43
N ALA A 205 7.11 9.73 -6.48
CA ALA A 205 6.14 10.63 -5.89
C ALA A 205 6.81 11.77 -5.11
N LEU A 206 7.85 11.48 -4.32
CA LEU A 206 8.62 12.50 -3.61
C LEU A 206 9.26 13.52 -4.58
N LYS A 207 9.92 13.05 -5.64
CA LYS A 207 10.49 13.93 -6.68
C LYS A 207 9.44 14.83 -7.31
N LYS A 208 8.26 14.28 -7.59
CA LYS A 208 7.14 15.00 -8.16
C LYS A 208 6.56 16.04 -7.19
N ALA A 209 6.39 15.68 -5.93
CA ALA A 209 5.91 16.57 -4.88
C ALA A 209 6.86 17.76 -4.64
N LEU A 210 8.18 17.53 -4.63
CA LEU A 210 9.19 18.60 -4.55
C LEU A 210 9.08 19.57 -5.73
N LYS A 211 8.98 19.04 -6.96
CA LYS A 211 8.80 19.87 -8.18
C LYS A 211 7.52 20.69 -8.16
N GLN A 212 6.47 20.19 -7.54
CA GLN A 212 5.17 20.86 -7.43
C GLN A 212 5.06 21.78 -6.19
N GLY A 213 6.10 21.86 -5.37
CA GLY A 213 6.08 22.68 -4.14
C GLY A 213 5.13 22.16 -3.05
N GLN A 214 4.70 20.89 -3.13
CA GLN A 214 3.83 20.26 -2.13
C GLN A 214 4.60 19.88 -0.86
N VAL A 215 5.89 19.67 -0.99
CA VAL A 215 6.85 19.48 0.09
C VAL A 215 8.10 20.30 -0.20
N SER A 216 8.79 20.72 0.85
CA SER A 216 10.07 21.44 0.78
C SER A 216 11.22 20.56 1.27
N ASN A 217 12.44 20.93 0.87
CA ASN A 217 13.67 20.34 1.41
C ASN A 217 13.86 20.74 2.85
#